data_78b20ca6d2eeb66284d9077194ccebe7
#
_entry.id   78b20ca6d2eeb66284d9077194ccebe7
#
_cell.length_a   1.000
_cell.length_b   1.000
_cell.length_c   1.000
_cell.angle_alpha   90.00
_cell.angle_beta   90.00
_cell.angle_gamma   90.00
#
_symmetry.space_group_name_H-M   'P 1'
#
loop_
_entity.id
_entity.type
_entity.pdbx_description
1 polymer ?
#
loop_
_entity_poly.entity_id
_entity_poly.type
_entity_poly.pdbx_seq_one_letter_code
_entity_poly.pdbx_strand_id
1 'polypeptide(L)'
;MQKQEPISNQTQIFRHDARGCFVEAKCDRFHLDRVHLQFVAYDKNRPQGQRYTNNVNIYIPIPEFLVLYQEAASGVLHGRMQQYKTTGQQESLYEHMGGTPASTLARLGKARPDGKSVSRVTKLVAGSRSDYLFVADSGPGDQNEQGLTLLPIGAGWRYP
;
A
#
# COMPACT_ATOMS: atom_id res chain seq x y z
N MET A 1 28.94 -24.12 8.16
CA MET A 1 28.51 -22.70 8.06
C MET A 1 27.12 -22.68 7.47
N GLN A 2 26.09 -22.53 8.30
CA GLN A 2 24.72 -22.35 7.81
C GLN A 2 24.65 -20.99 7.13
N LYS A 3 24.35 -20.96 5.83
CA LYS A 3 23.99 -19.74 5.14
C LYS A 3 22.72 -19.21 5.80
N GLN A 4 22.81 -18.13 6.56
CA GLN A 4 21.64 -17.40 7.02
C GLN A 4 20.88 -16.93 5.76
N GLU A 5 19.68 -17.48 5.55
CA GLU A 5 18.78 -16.97 4.54
C GLU A 5 18.44 -15.49 4.84
N PRO A 6 18.32 -14.64 3.81
CA PRO A 6 18.04 -13.24 4.04
C PRO A 6 16.72 -13.08 4.82
N ILE A 7 16.76 -12.30 5.88
CA ILE A 7 15.68 -12.02 6.85
C ILE A 7 14.35 -11.64 6.18
N SER A 8 14.37 -11.20 4.92
CA SER A 8 13.17 -10.78 4.17
C SER A 8 12.15 -11.91 3.95
N ASN A 9 12.59 -13.16 3.82
CA ASN A 9 11.70 -14.28 3.55
C ASN A 9 10.99 -14.81 4.81
N GLN A 10 11.51 -14.52 6.00
CA GLN A 10 10.93 -14.97 7.26
C GLN A 10 9.70 -14.18 7.69
N THR A 11 9.50 -12.99 7.17
CA THR A 11 8.36 -12.12 7.53
C THR A 11 7.28 -12.07 6.46
N GLN A 12 7.54 -12.61 5.29
CA GLN A 12 6.58 -12.65 4.20
C GLN A 12 5.49 -13.70 4.47
N ILE A 13 4.23 -13.24 4.49
CA ILE A 13 3.06 -14.12 4.59
C ILE A 13 2.59 -14.52 3.20
N PHE A 14 2.55 -13.52 2.30
CA PHE A 14 1.97 -13.67 0.96
C PHE A 14 2.63 -12.68 0.00
N ARG A 15 2.75 -13.09 -1.26
CA ARG A 15 3.19 -12.23 -2.35
C ARG A 15 2.31 -12.46 -3.58
N HIS A 16 1.93 -11.38 -4.23
CA HIS A 16 1.26 -11.39 -5.52
C HIS A 16 2.01 -10.54 -6.52
N ASP A 17 2.39 -11.13 -7.64
CA ASP A 17 3.12 -10.48 -8.71
C ASP A 17 2.18 -10.04 -9.83
N ALA A 18 2.38 -8.82 -10.32
CA ALA A 18 1.75 -8.26 -11.48
C ALA A 18 2.82 -7.78 -12.49
N ARG A 19 2.39 -7.22 -13.61
CA ARG A 19 3.33 -6.75 -14.63
C ARG A 19 4.10 -5.52 -14.13
N GLY A 20 5.38 -5.70 -13.81
CA GLY A 20 6.27 -4.61 -13.38
C GLY A 20 6.12 -4.18 -11.92
N CYS A 21 5.33 -4.90 -11.12
CA CYS A 21 5.19 -4.65 -9.71
C CYS A 21 4.78 -5.91 -8.94
N PHE A 22 4.88 -5.86 -7.62
CA PHE A 22 4.33 -6.88 -6.73
C PHE A 22 3.86 -6.25 -5.42
N VAL A 23 2.99 -6.95 -4.71
CA VAL A 23 2.61 -6.65 -3.34
C VAL A 23 2.97 -7.81 -2.43
N GLU A 24 3.52 -7.49 -1.26
CA GLU A 24 3.78 -8.45 -0.20
C GLU A 24 3.01 -8.07 1.06
N ALA A 25 2.38 -9.06 1.69
CA ALA A 25 1.89 -8.94 3.06
C ALA A 25 2.93 -9.53 4.02
N LYS A 26 3.25 -8.80 5.08
CA LYS A 26 4.29 -9.14 6.05
C LYS A 26 3.78 -9.11 7.48
N CYS A 27 4.35 -9.97 8.34
CA CYS A 27 4.05 -10.03 9.78
C CYS A 27 5.04 -9.23 10.64
N ASP A 28 6.01 -8.55 10.05
CA ASP A 28 7.07 -7.82 10.76
C ASP A 28 6.58 -6.67 11.66
N ARG A 29 5.31 -6.29 11.54
CA ARG A 29 4.66 -5.22 12.32
C ARG A 29 3.49 -5.70 13.19
N PHE A 30 3.28 -7.00 13.32
CA PHE A 30 2.22 -7.55 14.16
C PHE A 30 2.36 -7.17 15.63
N HIS A 31 3.59 -7.04 16.14
CA HIS A 31 3.88 -6.56 17.48
C HIS A 31 3.46 -5.09 17.73
N LEU A 32 3.13 -4.35 16.68
CA LEU A 32 2.59 -2.98 16.71
C LEU A 32 1.11 -2.94 16.29
N ASP A 33 0.42 -4.08 16.30
CA ASP A 33 -0.96 -4.24 15.86
C ASP A 33 -1.21 -3.73 14.43
N ARG A 34 -0.24 -4.00 13.51
CA ARG A 34 -0.31 -3.60 12.10
C ARG A 34 -0.05 -4.77 11.17
N VAL A 35 -0.84 -4.84 10.11
CA VAL A 35 -0.52 -5.60 8.90
C VAL A 35 0.31 -4.72 7.99
N HIS A 36 1.47 -5.19 7.57
CA HIS A 36 2.34 -4.46 6.65
C HIS A 36 2.10 -4.94 5.22
N LEU A 37 1.67 -4.04 4.35
CA LEU A 37 1.61 -4.27 2.90
C LEU A 37 2.74 -3.47 2.25
N GLN A 38 3.58 -4.15 1.48
CA GLN A 38 4.67 -3.54 0.73
C GLN A 38 4.38 -3.65 -0.77
N PHE A 39 4.21 -2.52 -1.43
CA PHE A 39 4.05 -2.43 -2.89
C PHE A 39 5.39 -2.02 -3.49
N VAL A 40 5.88 -2.81 -4.44
CA VAL A 40 7.18 -2.57 -5.08
C VAL A 40 7.00 -2.56 -6.59
N ALA A 41 7.46 -1.48 -7.23
CA ALA A 41 7.63 -1.44 -8.68
C ALA A 41 9.04 -1.85 -9.05
N TYR A 42 9.17 -2.55 -10.19
CA TYR A 42 10.47 -2.97 -10.69
C TYR A 42 10.56 -2.85 -12.20
N ASP A 43 11.79 -2.64 -12.68
CA ASP A 43 12.16 -2.66 -14.09
C ASP A 43 13.18 -3.78 -14.32
N LYS A 44 12.79 -4.80 -15.09
CA LYS A 44 13.63 -5.96 -15.41
C LYS A 44 14.84 -5.60 -16.27
N ASN A 45 14.78 -4.48 -17.01
CA ASN A 45 15.85 -4.03 -17.89
C ASN A 45 17.01 -3.39 -17.11
N ARG A 46 16.82 -3.07 -15.83
CA ARG A 46 17.86 -2.52 -14.98
C ARG A 46 18.80 -3.60 -14.44
N PRO A 47 20.06 -3.26 -14.13
CA PRO A 47 21.01 -4.17 -13.50
C PRO A 47 20.46 -4.78 -12.21
N GLN A 48 20.94 -5.97 -11.88
CA GLN A 48 20.63 -6.59 -10.59
C GLN A 48 21.04 -5.65 -9.44
N GLY A 49 20.16 -5.49 -8.45
CA GLY A 49 20.35 -4.54 -7.34
C GLY A 49 19.79 -3.14 -7.59
N GLN A 50 19.48 -2.78 -8.84
CA GLN A 50 18.86 -1.49 -9.20
C GLN A 50 17.45 -1.65 -9.81
N ARG A 51 16.91 -2.85 -9.78
CA ARG A 51 15.63 -3.19 -10.43
C ARG A 51 14.44 -2.56 -9.75
N TYR A 52 14.49 -2.36 -8.44
CA TYR A 52 13.40 -1.74 -7.70
C TYR A 52 13.39 -0.24 -7.96
N THR A 53 12.30 0.25 -8.54
CA THR A 53 12.17 1.65 -8.95
C THR A 53 11.35 2.47 -7.97
N ASN A 54 10.46 1.82 -7.22
CA ASN A 54 9.67 2.47 -6.18
C ASN A 54 9.18 1.46 -5.14
N ASN A 55 8.90 1.96 -3.93
CA ASN A 55 8.45 1.15 -2.81
C ASN A 55 7.48 1.97 -1.95
N VAL A 56 6.26 1.48 -1.78
CA VAL A 56 5.25 2.07 -0.91
C VAL A 56 4.91 1.08 0.19
N ASN A 57 5.11 1.49 1.44
CA ASN A 57 4.80 0.69 2.62
C ASN A 57 3.53 1.22 3.28
N ILE A 58 2.55 0.37 3.43
CA ILE A 58 1.26 0.64 4.05
C ILE A 58 1.15 -0.19 5.33
N TYR A 59 0.68 0.43 6.40
CA TYR A 59 0.51 -0.21 7.71
C TYR A 59 -0.94 -0.10 8.14
N ILE A 60 -1.71 -1.19 7.99
CA ILE A 60 -3.14 -1.24 8.29
C ILE A 60 -3.34 -1.75 9.71
N PRO A 61 -4.14 -1.09 10.56
CA PRO A 61 -4.50 -1.63 11.86
C PRO A 61 -5.12 -3.03 11.74
N ILE A 62 -4.73 -3.97 12.60
CA ILE A 62 -5.25 -5.35 12.55
C ILE A 62 -6.78 -5.38 12.61
N PRO A 63 -7.48 -4.63 13.51
CA PRO A 63 -8.93 -4.62 13.53
C PRO A 63 -9.57 -4.19 12.20
N GLU A 64 -9.01 -3.17 11.55
CA GLU A 64 -9.46 -2.70 10.24
C GLU A 64 -9.26 -3.75 9.15
N PHE A 65 -8.10 -4.41 9.16
CA PHE A 65 -7.79 -5.48 8.22
C PHE A 65 -8.72 -6.70 8.40
N LEU A 66 -9.09 -7.03 9.64
CA LEU A 66 -10.04 -8.10 9.93
C LEU A 66 -11.45 -7.82 9.40
N VAL A 67 -11.90 -6.56 9.44
CA VAL A 67 -13.17 -6.17 8.83
C VAL A 67 -13.13 -6.38 7.32
N LEU A 68 -12.06 -5.94 6.64
CA LEU A 68 -11.86 -6.17 5.21
C LEU A 68 -11.85 -7.67 4.88
N TYR A 69 -11.14 -8.45 5.67
CA TYR A 69 -11.11 -9.92 5.53
C TYR A 69 -12.49 -10.53 5.67
N GLN A 70 -13.26 -10.14 6.68
CA GLN A 70 -14.62 -10.65 6.90
C GLN A 70 -15.56 -10.30 5.76
N GLU A 71 -15.50 -9.08 5.23
CA GLU A 71 -16.29 -8.67 4.06
C GLU A 71 -15.91 -9.48 2.80
N ALA A 72 -14.62 -9.77 2.63
CA ALA A 72 -14.15 -10.62 1.53
C ALA A 72 -14.63 -12.08 1.69
N ALA A 73 -14.47 -12.64 2.88
CA ALA A 73 -14.81 -14.03 3.17
C ALA A 73 -16.33 -14.30 3.13
N SER A 74 -17.15 -13.32 3.53
CA SER A 74 -18.61 -13.44 3.52
C SER A 74 -19.26 -13.15 2.15
N GLY A 75 -18.48 -12.70 1.16
CA GLY A 75 -18.99 -12.33 -0.17
C GLY A 75 -19.58 -10.91 -0.26
N VAL A 76 -19.66 -10.16 0.84
CA VAL A 76 -20.15 -8.77 0.85
C VAL A 76 -19.30 -7.87 -0.06
N LEU A 77 -17.99 -8.00 0.02
CA LEU A 77 -17.06 -7.26 -0.83
C LEU A 77 -17.27 -7.58 -2.31
N HIS A 78 -17.47 -8.86 -2.64
CA HIS A 78 -17.72 -9.31 -4.01
C HIS A 78 -19.06 -8.75 -4.55
N GLY A 79 -20.10 -8.78 -3.75
CA GLY A 79 -21.39 -8.16 -4.12
C GLY A 79 -21.29 -6.67 -4.44
N ARG A 80 -20.57 -5.91 -3.61
CA ARG A 80 -20.29 -4.49 -3.87
C ARG A 80 -19.48 -4.29 -5.15
N MET A 81 -18.45 -5.10 -5.37
CA MET A 81 -17.64 -5.05 -6.59
C MET A 81 -18.49 -5.25 -7.85
N GLN A 82 -19.36 -6.25 -7.86
CA GLN A 82 -20.27 -6.50 -8.97
C GLN A 82 -21.24 -5.33 -9.20
N GLN A 83 -21.81 -4.78 -8.12
CA GLN A 83 -22.65 -3.61 -8.20
C GLN A 83 -21.93 -2.40 -8.82
N TYR A 84 -20.71 -2.10 -8.38
CA TYR A 84 -19.90 -1.00 -8.91
C TYR A 84 -19.58 -1.18 -10.40
N LYS A 85 -19.27 -2.40 -10.83
CA LYS A 85 -19.07 -2.71 -12.27
C LYS A 85 -20.35 -2.47 -13.08
N THR A 86 -21.50 -2.87 -12.57
CA THR A 86 -22.79 -2.73 -13.25
C THR A 86 -23.24 -1.28 -13.33
N THR A 87 -23.03 -0.49 -12.28
CA THR A 87 -23.48 0.91 -12.20
C THR A 87 -22.44 1.90 -12.71
N GLY A 88 -21.20 1.45 -13.00
CA GLY A 88 -20.11 2.33 -13.40
C GLY A 88 -19.55 3.18 -12.25
N GLN A 89 -19.82 2.83 -10.99
CA GLN A 89 -19.26 3.52 -9.82
C GLN A 89 -17.73 3.34 -9.78
N GLN A 90 -17.04 4.45 -9.54
CA GLN A 90 -15.57 4.46 -9.44
C GLN A 90 -15.07 4.68 -8.00
N GLU A 91 -15.94 4.55 -7.04
CA GLU A 91 -15.57 4.66 -5.62
C GLU A 91 -14.72 3.46 -5.19
N SER A 92 -13.93 3.66 -4.15
CA SER A 92 -13.14 2.59 -3.56
C SER A 92 -14.04 1.63 -2.78
N LEU A 93 -13.82 0.33 -2.96
CA LEU A 93 -14.42 -0.72 -2.12
C LEU A 93 -13.83 -0.70 -0.71
N TYR A 94 -12.56 -0.35 -0.62
CA TYR A 94 -11.80 -0.15 0.61
C TYR A 94 -10.74 0.93 0.37
N GLU A 95 -10.49 1.75 1.38
CA GLU A 95 -9.44 2.76 1.35
C GLU A 95 -8.79 2.88 2.73
N HIS A 96 -7.47 2.92 2.75
CA HIS A 96 -6.69 3.22 3.95
C HIS A 96 -5.72 4.37 3.67
N MET A 97 -5.75 5.38 4.53
CA MET A 97 -4.85 6.53 4.48
C MET A 97 -3.89 6.48 5.67
N GLY A 98 -2.62 6.71 5.39
CA GLY A 98 -1.57 6.77 6.39
C GLY A 98 -0.45 7.70 5.96
N GLY A 99 0.66 7.65 6.67
CA GLY A 99 1.82 8.44 6.31
C GLY A 99 2.76 8.69 7.46
N THR A 100 3.69 9.63 7.25
CA THR A 100 4.69 10.00 8.26
C THR A 100 4.76 11.53 8.34
N PRO A 101 4.53 12.11 9.54
CA PRO A 101 4.63 13.55 9.76
C PRO A 101 6.00 14.12 9.40
N ALA A 102 6.03 15.35 8.91
CA ALA A 102 7.27 16.07 8.57
C ALA A 102 8.25 16.12 9.74
N SER A 103 7.77 16.34 10.97
CA SER A 103 8.58 16.35 12.20
C SER A 103 9.27 15.01 12.46
N THR A 104 8.56 13.90 12.22
CA THR A 104 9.13 12.55 12.35
C THR A 104 10.16 12.28 11.26
N LEU A 105 9.90 12.70 10.02
CA LEU A 105 10.85 12.57 8.91
C LEU A 105 12.13 13.35 9.20
N ALA A 106 12.01 14.58 9.71
CA ALA A 106 13.17 15.41 10.09
C ALA A 106 14.01 14.71 11.19
N ARG A 107 13.37 14.19 12.24
CA ARG A 107 14.04 13.46 13.31
C ARG A 107 14.79 12.21 12.81
N LEU A 108 14.27 11.55 11.78
CA LEU A 108 14.88 10.35 11.18
C LEU A 108 15.90 10.67 10.08
N GLY A 109 16.19 11.96 9.81
CA GLY A 109 17.08 12.35 8.72
C GLY A 109 16.53 12.04 7.31
N LYS A 110 15.19 11.94 7.19
CA LYS A 110 14.47 11.59 5.94
C LYS A 110 13.52 12.72 5.49
N ALA A 111 13.78 13.95 5.95
CA ALA A 111 12.96 15.09 5.56
C ALA A 111 12.88 15.24 4.05
N ARG A 112 11.67 15.53 3.55
CA ARG A 112 11.46 15.83 2.14
C ARG A 112 12.04 17.21 1.80
N PRO A 113 12.52 17.42 0.57
CA PRO A 113 13.01 18.74 0.14
C PRO A 113 11.96 19.86 0.25
N ASP A 114 10.67 19.51 0.10
CA ASP A 114 9.56 20.45 0.21
C ASP A 114 9.09 20.71 1.65
N GLY A 115 9.74 20.08 2.64
CA GLY A 115 9.40 20.20 4.06
C GLY A 115 8.06 19.59 4.46
N LYS A 116 7.37 18.90 3.54
CA LYS A 116 6.04 18.30 3.79
C LYS A 116 6.13 16.93 4.42
N SER A 117 5.00 16.49 4.96
CA SER A 117 4.79 15.10 5.40
C SER A 117 4.77 14.15 4.19
N VAL A 118 4.97 12.87 4.42
CA VAL A 118 4.70 11.81 3.43
C VAL A 118 3.34 11.22 3.72
N SER A 119 2.44 11.29 2.74
CA SER A 119 1.16 10.59 2.78
C SER A 119 1.21 9.34 1.91
N ARG A 120 0.55 8.28 2.36
CA ARG A 120 0.41 7.00 1.64
C ARG A 120 -1.04 6.58 1.70
N VAL A 121 -1.58 6.19 0.54
CA VAL A 121 -2.95 5.72 0.42
C VAL A 121 -2.94 4.38 -0.29
N THR A 122 -3.71 3.43 0.21
CA THR A 122 -4.03 2.21 -0.53
C THR A 122 -5.53 2.12 -0.74
N LYS A 123 -5.91 1.63 -1.92
CA LYS A 123 -7.31 1.46 -2.33
C LYS A 123 -7.53 0.10 -2.95
N LEU A 124 -8.65 -0.50 -2.64
CA LEU A 124 -9.19 -1.62 -3.39
C LEU A 124 -10.37 -1.12 -4.21
N VAL A 125 -10.30 -1.28 -5.52
CA VAL A 125 -11.34 -0.81 -6.44
C VAL A 125 -11.82 -1.96 -7.33
N ALA A 126 -13.00 -1.83 -7.92
CA ALA A 126 -13.46 -2.75 -8.94
C ALA A 126 -12.59 -2.58 -10.20
N GLY A 127 -11.98 -3.67 -10.67
CA GLY A 127 -11.11 -3.65 -11.84
C GLY A 127 -11.89 -3.70 -13.15
N SER A 128 -11.37 -3.09 -14.21
CA SER A 128 -11.97 -3.15 -15.54
C SER A 128 -11.71 -4.48 -16.26
N ARG A 129 -10.54 -5.08 -16.02
CA ARG A 129 -10.10 -6.35 -16.63
C ARG A 129 -9.98 -7.50 -15.62
N SER A 130 -10.12 -7.20 -14.34
CA SER A 130 -10.09 -8.14 -13.22
C SER A 130 -11.27 -7.83 -12.30
N ASP A 131 -11.52 -8.66 -11.31
CA ASP A 131 -12.55 -8.38 -10.31
C ASP A 131 -12.10 -7.22 -9.41
N TYR A 132 -10.86 -7.24 -8.99
CA TYR A 132 -10.29 -6.24 -8.10
C TYR A 132 -9.00 -5.67 -8.65
N LEU A 133 -8.77 -4.41 -8.31
CA LEU A 133 -7.49 -3.73 -8.50
C LEU A 133 -7.04 -3.15 -7.16
N PHE A 134 -5.87 -3.55 -6.69
CA PHE A 134 -5.28 -3.03 -5.47
C PHE A 134 -4.24 -1.98 -5.81
N VAL A 135 -4.45 -0.74 -5.37
CA VAL A 135 -3.67 0.43 -5.74
C VAL A 135 -2.99 1.01 -4.50
N ALA A 136 -1.76 1.45 -4.64
CA ALA A 136 -1.07 2.23 -3.62
C ALA A 136 -0.48 3.51 -4.22
N ASP A 137 -0.73 4.62 -3.57
CA ASP A 137 -0.18 5.93 -3.91
C ASP A 137 0.67 6.47 -2.75
N SER A 138 1.74 7.16 -3.06
CA SER A 138 2.56 7.89 -2.09
C SER A 138 2.93 9.26 -2.64
N GLY A 139 2.89 10.27 -1.79
CA GLY A 139 3.21 11.64 -2.18
C GLY A 139 3.32 12.58 -1.00
N PRO A 140 3.51 13.89 -1.26
CA PRO A 140 3.49 14.89 -0.21
C PRO A 140 2.13 14.95 0.45
N GLY A 141 2.11 15.23 1.76
CA GLY A 141 0.89 15.35 2.53
C GLY A 141 0.98 16.48 3.55
N ASP A 142 -0.17 17.01 3.92
CA ASP A 142 -0.31 17.93 5.04
C ASP A 142 -1.03 17.23 6.18
N GLN A 143 -0.62 17.54 7.41
CA GLN A 143 -1.25 17.06 8.62
C GLN A 143 -2.39 18.00 8.99
N ASN A 144 -3.59 17.47 9.13
CA ASN A 144 -4.75 18.16 9.70
C ASN A 144 -5.03 17.66 11.12
N GLU A 145 -6.09 18.17 11.76
CA GLU A 145 -6.51 17.76 13.11
C GLU A 145 -6.92 16.29 13.20
N GLN A 146 -7.26 15.66 12.06
CA GLN A 146 -7.74 14.29 11.96
C GLN A 146 -6.69 13.31 11.43
N GLY A 147 -5.52 13.78 10.99
CA GLY A 147 -4.44 12.97 10.45
C GLY A 147 -3.77 13.54 9.20
N LEU A 148 -3.15 12.68 8.41
CA LEU A 148 -2.44 13.06 7.19
C LEU A 148 -3.39 13.06 5.99
N THR A 149 -3.38 14.15 5.24
CA THR A 149 -4.12 14.26 3.99
C THR A 149 -3.17 14.24 2.80
N LEU A 150 -3.44 13.38 1.83
CA LEU A 150 -2.71 13.37 0.56
C LEU A 150 -3.10 14.60 -0.24
N LEU A 151 -2.11 15.42 -0.58
CA LEU A 151 -2.34 16.54 -1.49
C LEU A 151 -2.56 16.03 -2.91
N PRO A 152 -3.52 16.59 -3.67
CA PRO A 152 -3.75 16.25 -5.07
C PRO A 152 -2.60 16.83 -5.91
N ILE A 153 -1.52 16.10 -6.05
CA ILE A 153 -0.38 16.48 -6.88
C ILE A 153 -0.21 15.43 -7.96
N GLY A 154 -0.09 15.87 -9.21
CA GLY A 154 -0.01 15.03 -10.41
C GLY A 154 1.25 14.16 -10.56
N ALA A 155 1.92 13.81 -9.47
CA ALA A 155 3.14 13.01 -9.46
C ALA A 155 3.11 11.90 -8.39
N GLY A 156 1.96 11.42 -8.01
CA GLY A 156 1.85 10.21 -7.19
C GLY A 156 2.13 8.96 -8.05
N TRP A 157 2.89 8.02 -7.52
CA TRP A 157 3.05 6.71 -8.15
C TRP A 157 1.80 5.88 -7.87
N ARG A 158 1.19 5.39 -8.94
CA ARG A 158 0.01 4.54 -8.87
C ARG A 158 0.38 3.14 -9.34
N TYR A 159 0.09 2.15 -8.52
CA TYR A 159 0.28 0.74 -8.85
C TYR A 159 -1.07 0.12 -9.23
N PRO A 160 -1.20 -0.36 -10.45
CA PRO A 160 -2.36 -1.15 -10.84
C PRO A 160 -2.28 -2.59 -10.33
#